data_4d582008b252f62061b211bcba4dfff3
#
_entry.id   4d582008b252f62061b211bcba4dfff3
#
_cell.length_a   1.000
_cell.length_b   1.000
_cell.length_c   1.000
_cell.angle_alpha   90.00
_cell.angle_beta   90.00
_cell.angle_gamma   90.00
#
_symmetry.space_group_name_H-M   'P 1'
#
loop_
_entity.id
_entity.type
_entity.pdbx_description
1 polymer ?
#
loop_
_entity_poly.entity_id
_entity_poly.type
_entity_poly.pdbx_seq_one_letter_code
_entity_poly.pdbx_strand_id
1 'polypeptide(L)'
;GLEKVKERILEYLAVKSMRPAGKDPILCFVGPPGVGKTSLGRSIARALGRKFHRISLGGMRDEAEIRGHRRTYIGALPGQIIQGLRRAESKNAVLMLDEVDKLGMDFRGDPASALLEVLDPEQNVAFRDHYIDVAFDLSKVLFITTANVLDTVPAPLRDRMEIIEIAGYTEEEKVRIARSHLVPKQVTDHGMVEGEHLQWTDAALRLLVRGYTREAGLRNLERAIAAVTRKVAKRRVEGQTDRAEVTEALVGELLGVPKYMHEELEERTSIPGVAIGMSWTPTGGEILFIEATRMKGSKTLTLTGQLGDVMKESAQAALSWVRSHVSELGIRSDYWETSDLHVHVPAGAIPKDGPSAGVTLVTALVSLMTLRPVRSDLSMTGEVTLSGRVLPVGGIKEKVLGARRAGIKTIILPKRNEKNLIEDVPSQVREGMTFHLVDTVDQVLNLALEEPIPRDNRVRESLLQARN
;
A
#
# COMPACT_ATOMS: atom_id res chain seq x y z
N GLY A 1 3.37 -15.44 5.45
CA GLY A 1 3.52 -14.19 4.68
C GLY A 1 4.70 -13.31 5.06
N LEU A 2 5.49 -13.67 6.08
CA LEU A 2 6.66 -12.87 6.53
C LEU A 2 7.97 -13.68 6.43
N GLU A 3 8.03 -14.73 5.61
CA GLU A 3 9.20 -15.64 5.59
C GLU A 3 10.49 -14.90 5.18
N LYS A 4 10.46 -14.11 4.10
CA LYS A 4 11.61 -13.28 3.68
C LYS A 4 12.03 -12.28 4.77
N VAL A 5 11.06 -11.68 5.47
CA VAL A 5 11.31 -10.74 6.58
C VAL A 5 11.95 -11.46 7.77
N LYS A 6 11.45 -12.65 8.12
CA LYS A 6 12.03 -13.48 9.20
C LYS A 6 13.45 -13.90 8.87
N GLU A 7 13.69 -14.38 7.64
CA GLU A 7 15.02 -14.79 7.17
C GLU A 7 16.01 -13.63 7.30
N ARG A 8 15.64 -12.45 6.83
CA ARG A 8 16.50 -11.26 6.92
C ARG A 8 16.78 -10.82 8.36
N ILE A 9 15.76 -10.90 9.23
CA ILE A 9 15.94 -10.64 10.66
C ILE A 9 16.87 -11.68 11.29
N LEU A 10 16.74 -12.96 10.93
CA LEU A 10 17.60 -14.02 11.46
C LEU A 10 19.05 -13.86 10.99
N GLU A 11 19.30 -13.48 9.74
CA GLU A 11 20.62 -13.14 9.23
C GLU A 11 21.24 -11.99 10.04
N TYR A 12 20.47 -10.91 10.26
CA TYR A 12 20.91 -9.79 11.07
C TYR A 12 21.28 -10.22 12.52
N LEU A 13 20.42 -11.01 13.14
CA LEU A 13 20.65 -11.51 14.51
C LEU A 13 21.86 -12.45 14.58
N ALA A 14 22.08 -13.27 13.55
CA ALA A 14 23.25 -14.15 13.46
C ALA A 14 24.55 -13.34 13.39
N VAL A 15 24.62 -12.33 12.52
CA VAL A 15 25.77 -11.42 12.41
C VAL A 15 26.01 -10.71 13.75
N LYS A 16 24.96 -10.21 14.40
CA LYS A 16 25.03 -9.56 15.70
C LYS A 16 25.55 -10.49 16.81
N SER A 17 25.16 -11.76 16.78
CA SER A 17 25.66 -12.77 17.71
C SER A 17 27.13 -13.05 17.51
N MET A 18 27.61 -13.11 16.27
CA MET A 18 29.03 -13.35 15.94
C MET A 18 29.92 -12.13 16.22
N ARG A 19 29.37 -10.92 16.10
CA ARG A 19 30.11 -9.67 16.29
C ARG A 19 29.35 -8.69 17.20
N PRO A 20 29.29 -8.93 18.51
CA PRO A 20 28.46 -8.14 19.46
C PRO A 20 28.83 -6.65 19.54
N ALA A 21 30.08 -6.30 19.26
CA ALA A 21 30.60 -4.92 19.26
C ALA A 21 30.71 -4.30 17.85
N GLY A 22 30.12 -4.93 16.82
CA GLY A 22 30.15 -4.41 15.45
C GLY A 22 29.24 -3.20 15.28
N LYS A 23 29.59 -2.35 14.28
CA LYS A 23 28.68 -1.32 13.77
C LYS A 23 27.57 -2.04 12.98
N ASP A 24 26.35 -1.99 13.48
CA ASP A 24 25.21 -2.63 12.83
C ASP A 24 24.43 -1.62 11.99
N PRO A 25 23.90 -2.03 10.84
CA PRO A 25 22.96 -1.21 10.12
C PRO A 25 21.66 -1.03 10.92
N ILE A 26 21.00 0.09 10.72
CA ILE A 26 19.73 0.39 11.37
C ILE A 26 18.63 -0.32 10.62
N LEU A 27 17.92 -1.22 11.27
CA LEU A 27 16.78 -1.88 10.64
C LEU A 27 15.62 -0.90 10.44
N CYS A 28 15.14 -0.78 9.20
CA CYS A 28 13.98 0.02 8.86
C CYS A 28 12.85 -0.84 8.29
N PHE A 29 11.75 -0.98 9.02
CA PHE A 29 10.56 -1.67 8.55
C PHE A 29 9.65 -0.72 7.78
N VAL A 30 9.53 -0.94 6.48
CA VAL A 30 8.71 -0.14 5.57
C VAL A 30 7.48 -0.93 5.15
N GLY A 31 6.31 -0.32 5.17
CA GLY A 31 5.07 -0.95 4.69
C GLY A 31 3.80 -0.34 5.24
N PRO A 32 2.63 -0.80 4.77
CA PRO A 32 1.35 -0.22 5.14
C PRO A 32 1.07 -0.24 6.65
N PRO A 33 0.19 0.63 7.14
CA PRO A 33 -0.22 0.57 8.55
C PRO A 33 -0.94 -0.75 8.86
N GLY A 34 -0.67 -1.29 10.08
CA GLY A 34 -1.33 -2.50 10.56
C GLY A 34 -0.74 -3.82 10.07
N VAL A 35 0.44 -3.82 9.42
CA VAL A 35 1.14 -5.06 9.00
C VAL A 35 2.03 -5.68 10.09
N GLY A 36 2.03 -5.11 11.30
CA GLY A 36 2.74 -5.71 12.43
C GLY A 36 4.17 -5.22 12.65
N LYS A 37 4.59 -4.09 12.05
CA LYS A 37 5.94 -3.50 12.22
C LYS A 37 6.38 -3.43 13.70
N THR A 38 5.52 -2.88 14.55
CA THR A 38 5.79 -2.75 16.00
C THR A 38 5.87 -4.11 16.70
N SER A 39 5.07 -5.08 16.27
CA SER A 39 5.10 -6.45 16.81
C SER A 39 6.41 -7.16 16.48
N LEU A 40 6.95 -6.94 15.28
CA LEU A 40 8.27 -7.47 14.88
C LEU A 40 9.38 -6.91 15.74
N GLY A 41 9.43 -5.58 15.96
CA GLY A 41 10.42 -4.95 16.83
C GLY A 41 10.38 -5.49 18.26
N ARG A 42 9.17 -5.71 18.79
CA ARG A 42 8.98 -6.34 20.11
C ARG A 42 9.46 -7.79 20.15
N SER A 43 9.23 -8.53 19.06
CA SER A 43 9.68 -9.93 18.95
C SER A 43 11.20 -10.03 18.88
N ILE A 44 11.87 -9.12 18.16
CA ILE A 44 13.33 -9.01 18.11
C ILE A 44 13.88 -8.72 19.52
N ALA A 45 13.30 -7.76 20.22
CA ALA A 45 13.72 -7.42 21.58
C ALA A 45 13.60 -8.63 22.52
N ARG A 46 12.51 -9.38 22.41
CA ARG A 46 12.29 -10.62 23.19
C ARG A 46 13.33 -11.70 22.83
N ALA A 47 13.61 -11.89 21.56
CA ALA A 47 14.59 -12.88 21.09
C ALA A 47 16.02 -12.54 21.59
N LEU A 48 16.34 -11.26 21.68
CA LEU A 48 17.63 -10.78 22.23
C LEU A 48 17.67 -10.71 23.75
N GLY A 49 16.58 -10.98 24.46
CA GLY A 49 16.48 -10.79 25.92
C GLY A 49 16.61 -9.33 26.36
N ARG A 50 16.26 -8.36 25.48
CA ARG A 50 16.39 -6.93 25.74
C ARG A 50 15.06 -6.27 26.06
N LYS A 51 15.09 -5.20 26.84
CA LYS A 51 13.92 -4.34 27.06
C LYS A 51 13.54 -3.60 25.78
N PHE A 52 12.25 -3.38 25.58
CA PHE A 52 11.70 -2.72 24.39
C PHE A 52 11.00 -1.42 24.78
N HIS A 53 11.30 -0.33 24.08
CA HIS A 53 10.53 0.89 24.17
C HIS A 53 10.28 1.48 22.79
N ARG A 54 9.06 2.04 22.58
CA ARG A 54 8.64 2.68 21.33
C ARG A 54 8.57 4.19 21.53
N ILE A 55 9.17 4.92 20.61
CA ILE A 55 9.13 6.38 20.51
C ILE A 55 8.44 6.72 19.20
N SER A 56 7.36 7.50 19.24
CA SER A 56 6.70 7.99 18.02
C SER A 56 7.37 9.28 17.58
N LEU A 57 7.84 9.31 16.33
CA LEU A 57 8.45 10.49 15.71
C LEU A 57 7.45 11.28 14.86
N GLY A 58 6.28 10.67 14.61
CA GLY A 58 5.23 11.31 13.80
C GLY A 58 4.74 12.60 14.41
N GLY A 59 4.94 13.70 13.69
CA GLY A 59 4.55 15.05 14.12
C GLY A 59 5.61 15.83 14.87
N MET A 60 6.79 15.26 15.14
CA MET A 60 7.92 16.00 15.68
C MET A 60 8.44 17.02 14.67
N ARG A 61 8.68 18.23 15.13
CA ARG A 61 9.14 19.36 14.29
C ARG A 61 10.35 20.07 14.90
N ASP A 62 10.60 19.89 16.19
CA ASP A 62 11.68 20.54 16.93
C ASP A 62 12.76 19.50 17.27
N GLU A 63 14.02 19.80 16.94
CA GLU A 63 15.16 18.95 17.32
C GLU A 63 15.28 18.78 18.83
N ALA A 64 14.80 19.75 19.60
CA ALA A 64 14.80 19.68 21.07
C ALA A 64 13.93 18.53 21.62
N GLU A 65 12.97 18.03 20.85
CA GLU A 65 12.23 16.82 21.23
C GLU A 65 13.13 15.59 21.25
N ILE A 66 14.17 15.53 20.40
CA ILE A 66 15.14 14.44 20.32
C ILE A 66 16.31 14.67 21.28
N ARG A 67 16.90 15.89 21.24
CA ARG A 67 18.11 16.28 21.99
C ARG A 67 17.84 16.86 23.36
N GLY A 68 16.59 17.13 23.73
CA GLY A 68 16.23 17.81 24.98
C GLY A 68 16.36 19.33 24.93
N HIS A 69 15.68 20.00 25.82
CA HIS A 69 15.74 21.45 26.00
C HIS A 69 16.82 21.85 26.94
N ARG A 70 17.48 22.99 26.72
CA ARG A 70 18.47 23.52 27.70
C ARG A 70 17.79 23.80 29.06
N ARG A 71 18.44 23.42 30.16
CA ARG A 71 17.89 23.56 31.51
C ARG A 71 17.51 25.00 31.93
N THR A 72 17.98 25.99 31.18
CA THR A 72 17.66 27.41 31.41
C THR A 72 16.23 27.78 31.04
N TYR A 73 15.53 26.94 30.31
CA TYR A 73 14.15 27.20 29.92
C TYR A 73 13.15 26.61 30.93
N ILE A 74 12.09 27.38 31.21
CA ILE A 74 10.99 26.90 32.07
C ILE A 74 10.28 25.75 31.34
N GLY A 75 10.12 24.61 32.07
CA GLY A 75 9.51 23.41 31.48
C GLY A 75 10.48 22.54 30.67
N ALA A 76 11.79 22.82 30.71
CA ALA A 76 12.78 22.00 30.03
C ALA A 76 12.72 20.53 30.46
N LEU A 77 12.84 19.63 29.50
CA LEU A 77 12.81 18.18 29.68
C LEU A 77 13.95 17.54 28.86
N PRO A 78 14.48 16.38 29.31
CA PRO A 78 15.36 15.57 28.48
C PRO A 78 14.69 15.17 27.18
N GLY A 79 15.46 14.92 26.14
CA GLY A 79 14.98 14.43 24.85
C GLY A 79 14.35 13.03 24.93
N GLN A 80 13.53 12.70 23.94
CA GLN A 80 12.78 11.44 23.90
C GLN A 80 13.69 10.21 23.91
N ILE A 81 14.91 10.30 23.39
CA ILE A 81 15.87 9.19 23.41
C ILE A 81 16.25 8.83 24.86
N ILE A 82 16.66 9.82 25.62
CA ILE A 82 17.04 9.63 27.04
C ILE A 82 15.82 9.23 27.87
N GLN A 83 14.68 9.86 27.65
CA GLN A 83 13.45 9.46 28.33
C GLN A 83 13.04 8.03 28.00
N GLY A 84 13.21 7.59 26.73
CA GLY A 84 12.95 6.23 26.28
C GLY A 84 13.83 5.20 26.99
N LEU A 85 15.13 5.48 27.13
CA LEU A 85 16.06 4.63 27.88
C LEU A 85 15.72 4.58 29.37
N ARG A 86 15.35 5.71 29.97
CA ARG A 86 14.89 5.75 31.35
C ARG A 86 13.66 4.89 31.58
N ARG A 87 12.68 4.95 30.67
CA ARG A 87 11.46 4.12 30.74
C ARG A 87 11.73 2.64 30.47
N ALA A 88 12.72 2.34 29.63
CA ALA A 88 13.16 0.98 29.38
C ALA A 88 14.01 0.41 30.53
N GLU A 89 14.49 1.25 31.43
CA GLU A 89 15.37 0.87 32.58
C GLU A 89 16.60 0.07 32.15
N SER A 90 17.13 0.36 30.95
CA SER A 90 18.24 -0.38 30.36
C SER A 90 19.05 0.46 29.39
N LYS A 91 20.40 0.35 29.46
CA LYS A 91 21.35 0.98 28.53
C LYS A 91 21.50 0.21 27.20
N ASN A 92 21.02 -1.04 27.14
CA ASN A 92 21.09 -1.89 25.94
C ASN A 92 19.69 -2.24 25.40
N ALA A 93 18.72 -1.37 25.60
CA ALA A 93 17.35 -1.56 25.15
C ALA A 93 17.26 -1.60 23.62
N VAL A 94 16.17 -2.15 23.11
CA VAL A 94 15.70 -1.94 21.75
C VAL A 94 14.78 -0.71 21.74
N LEU A 95 15.22 0.35 21.09
CA LEU A 95 14.43 1.55 20.89
C LEU A 95 13.83 1.53 19.47
N MET A 96 12.50 1.52 19.39
CA MET A 96 11.81 1.60 18.12
C MET A 96 11.36 3.03 17.84
N LEU A 97 11.91 3.61 16.80
CA LEU A 97 11.60 4.94 16.31
C LEU A 97 10.52 4.82 15.23
N ASP A 98 9.27 5.10 15.59
CA ASP A 98 8.12 4.84 14.77
C ASP A 98 7.73 6.07 13.94
N GLU A 99 7.36 5.84 12.67
CA GLU A 99 6.90 6.86 11.72
C GLU A 99 7.98 7.92 11.36
N VAL A 100 9.21 7.46 11.01
CA VAL A 100 10.29 8.36 10.54
C VAL A 100 9.97 9.08 9.22
N ASP A 101 9.03 8.55 8.46
CA ASP A 101 8.48 9.15 7.24
C ASP A 101 7.59 10.37 7.48
N LYS A 102 7.24 10.64 8.73
CA LYS A 102 6.40 11.78 9.14
C LYS A 102 7.16 12.85 9.91
N LEU A 103 8.48 12.81 9.88
CA LEU A 103 9.31 13.89 10.41
C LEU A 103 9.06 15.16 9.61
N GLY A 104 8.70 16.24 10.30
CA GLY A 104 8.53 17.56 9.70
C GLY A 104 9.82 18.37 9.76
N MET A 105 10.06 19.23 8.77
CA MET A 105 11.03 20.32 8.85
C MET A 105 10.26 21.61 9.17
N ASP A 106 10.73 22.37 10.18
CA ASP A 106 10.15 23.66 10.54
C ASP A 106 11.29 24.65 10.84
N PHE A 107 10.97 25.93 10.93
CA PHE A 107 11.89 27.01 11.31
C PHE A 107 12.59 26.80 12.68
N ARG A 108 12.13 25.85 13.48
CA ARG A 108 12.61 25.55 14.84
C ARG A 108 13.71 24.50 14.93
N GLY A 109 14.15 23.95 13.82
CA GLY A 109 15.22 22.97 13.78
C GLY A 109 14.99 21.84 12.75
N ASP A 110 15.97 20.94 12.67
CA ASP A 110 15.94 19.78 11.78
C ASP A 110 16.00 18.48 12.63
N PRO A 111 14.85 17.90 12.97
CA PRO A 111 14.80 16.63 13.70
C PRO A 111 15.54 15.48 12.98
N ALA A 112 15.63 15.53 11.64
CA ALA A 112 16.33 14.51 10.88
C ALA A 112 17.85 14.56 11.14
N SER A 113 18.43 15.75 11.23
CA SER A 113 19.84 15.93 11.63
C SER A 113 20.11 15.47 13.04
N ALA A 114 19.21 15.75 13.99
CA ALA A 114 19.32 15.24 15.35
C ALA A 114 19.27 13.70 15.41
N LEU A 115 18.42 13.08 14.58
CA LEU A 115 18.35 11.62 14.47
C LEU A 115 19.60 11.03 13.82
N LEU A 116 20.22 11.71 12.87
CA LEU A 116 21.49 11.24 12.29
C LEU A 116 22.57 11.08 13.36
N GLU A 117 22.71 12.03 14.31
CA GLU A 117 23.65 11.91 15.42
C GLU A 117 23.33 10.74 16.34
N VAL A 118 22.05 10.49 16.62
CA VAL A 118 21.60 9.35 17.44
C VAL A 118 21.87 8.01 16.74
N LEU A 119 21.67 7.96 15.45
CA LEU A 119 21.68 6.72 14.67
C LEU A 119 23.07 6.40 14.11
N ASP A 120 23.95 7.40 13.93
CA ASP A 120 25.29 7.20 13.41
C ASP A 120 26.19 6.55 14.47
N PRO A 121 26.72 5.33 14.23
CA PRO A 121 27.60 4.64 15.16
C PRO A 121 28.89 5.38 15.48
N GLU A 122 29.30 6.36 14.66
CA GLU A 122 30.50 7.17 14.92
C GLU A 122 30.24 8.32 15.88
N GLN A 123 29.01 8.80 15.94
CA GLN A 123 28.60 9.94 16.74
C GLN A 123 27.87 9.53 18.03
N ASN A 124 27.11 8.43 17.98
CA ASN A 124 26.23 8.02 19.07
C ASN A 124 26.95 7.57 20.37
N VAL A 125 28.23 7.27 20.31
CA VAL A 125 29.05 6.96 21.47
C VAL A 125 29.22 8.16 22.43
N ALA A 126 29.01 9.36 21.91
CA ALA A 126 29.17 10.61 22.67
C ALA A 126 27.91 11.52 22.48
N PHE A 127 26.74 10.92 22.35
CA PHE A 127 25.51 11.66 22.23
C PHE A 127 25.30 12.62 23.39
N ARG A 128 24.97 13.89 23.09
CA ARG A 128 24.79 14.90 24.12
C ARG A 128 23.34 15.41 24.11
N ASP A 129 22.61 15.05 25.15
CA ASP A 129 21.30 15.64 25.43
C ASP A 129 21.51 17.02 26.10
N HIS A 130 20.82 18.04 25.55
CA HIS A 130 20.99 19.42 26.01
C HIS A 130 20.48 19.66 27.45
N TYR A 131 19.58 18.81 27.96
CA TYR A 131 19.08 18.90 29.32
C TYR A 131 20.07 18.27 30.30
N ILE A 132 20.63 17.11 29.97
CA ILE A 132 21.58 16.41 30.82
C ILE A 132 22.96 17.06 30.74
N ASP A 133 23.33 17.52 29.53
CA ASP A 133 24.60 18.17 29.18
C ASP A 133 25.86 17.36 29.54
N VAL A 134 25.73 16.03 29.49
CA VAL A 134 26.81 15.06 29.66
C VAL A 134 26.75 14.09 28.48
N ALA A 135 27.90 13.70 27.93
CA ALA A 135 27.98 12.71 26.89
C ALA A 135 27.41 11.36 27.38
N PHE A 136 26.54 10.78 26.59
CA PHE A 136 25.91 9.51 26.89
C PHE A 136 26.18 8.51 25.72
N ASP A 137 26.68 7.34 26.08
CA ASP A 137 27.01 6.28 25.13
C ASP A 137 25.75 5.50 24.71
N LEU A 138 25.32 5.68 23.47
CA LEU A 138 24.18 4.97 22.87
C LEU A 138 24.61 3.73 22.05
N SER A 139 25.89 3.40 21.96
CA SER A 139 26.42 2.32 21.11
C SER A 139 25.85 0.93 21.42
N LYS A 140 25.33 0.72 22.65
CA LYS A 140 24.70 -0.54 23.06
C LYS A 140 23.20 -0.61 22.78
N VAL A 141 22.60 0.50 22.36
CA VAL A 141 21.18 0.57 22.01
C VAL A 141 20.98 -0.02 20.62
N LEU A 142 19.98 -0.88 20.46
CA LEU A 142 19.55 -1.32 19.14
C LEU A 142 18.40 -0.43 18.66
N PHE A 143 18.67 0.35 17.63
CA PHE A 143 17.65 1.18 16.99
C PHE A 143 16.95 0.41 15.87
N ILE A 144 15.62 0.44 15.89
CA ILE A 144 14.76 -0.05 14.83
C ILE A 144 13.87 1.11 14.40
N THR A 145 13.80 1.40 13.13
CA THR A 145 12.93 2.45 12.58
C THR A 145 11.74 1.86 11.85
N THR A 146 10.66 2.63 11.73
CA THR A 146 9.53 2.26 10.87
C THR A 146 9.11 3.42 10.00
N ALA A 147 8.66 3.09 8.79
CA ALA A 147 8.06 4.02 7.86
C ALA A 147 6.83 3.39 7.20
N ASN A 148 5.88 4.19 6.75
CA ASN A 148 4.81 3.72 5.88
C ASN A 148 5.20 3.87 4.40
N VAL A 149 5.91 4.94 4.06
CA VAL A 149 6.39 5.26 2.72
C VAL A 149 7.88 5.59 2.79
N LEU A 150 8.68 4.97 1.93
CA LEU A 150 10.13 5.16 1.93
C LEU A 150 10.55 6.52 1.35
N ASP A 151 9.84 7.00 0.33
CA ASP A 151 10.21 8.20 -0.43
C ASP A 151 10.18 9.49 0.41
N THR A 152 9.38 9.49 1.47
CA THR A 152 9.29 10.63 2.41
C THR A 152 10.33 10.60 3.52
N VAL A 153 11.09 9.49 3.64
CA VAL A 153 12.22 9.41 4.58
C VAL A 153 13.39 10.22 4.03
N PRO A 154 13.97 11.15 4.84
CA PRO A 154 15.12 11.94 4.40
C PRO A 154 16.27 11.07 3.89
N ALA A 155 16.84 11.41 2.72
CA ALA A 155 17.87 10.62 2.06
C ALA A 155 19.07 10.29 2.96
N PRO A 156 19.63 11.24 3.77
CA PRO A 156 20.76 10.91 4.65
C PRO A 156 20.46 9.87 5.72
N LEU A 157 19.20 9.77 6.18
CA LEU A 157 18.76 8.71 7.09
C LEU A 157 18.61 7.39 6.36
N ARG A 158 17.97 7.43 5.18
CA ARG A 158 17.74 6.24 4.35
C ARG A 158 19.02 5.51 3.96
N ASP A 159 20.07 6.26 3.63
CA ASP A 159 21.36 5.70 3.23
C ASP A 159 22.08 4.92 4.34
N ARG A 160 21.67 5.10 5.61
CA ARG A 160 22.19 4.38 6.77
C ARG A 160 21.29 3.23 7.24
N MET A 161 20.17 3.04 6.57
CA MET A 161 19.15 2.07 6.97
C MET A 161 19.21 0.81 6.11
N GLU A 162 19.09 -0.33 6.75
CA GLU A 162 18.76 -1.58 6.08
C GLU A 162 17.23 -1.69 5.97
N ILE A 163 16.74 -1.53 4.74
CA ILE A 163 15.31 -1.46 4.47
C ILE A 163 14.75 -2.87 4.33
N ILE A 164 13.75 -3.18 5.16
CA ILE A 164 12.98 -4.43 5.11
C ILE A 164 11.54 -4.08 4.79
N GLU A 165 11.15 -4.35 3.55
CA GLU A 165 9.78 -4.11 3.10
C GLU A 165 8.82 -5.18 3.64
N ILE A 166 7.75 -4.72 4.28
CA ILE A 166 6.67 -5.55 4.80
C ILE A 166 5.42 -5.27 3.99
N ALA A 167 5.08 -6.20 3.12
CA ALA A 167 3.88 -6.09 2.31
C ALA A 167 2.59 -6.31 3.11
N GLY A 168 1.46 -5.97 2.49
CA GLY A 168 0.14 -6.30 3.00
C GLY A 168 -0.13 -7.81 3.03
N TYR A 169 -1.17 -8.19 3.75
CA TYR A 169 -1.60 -9.58 3.90
C TYR A 169 -2.65 -9.97 2.84
N THR A 170 -2.60 -11.23 2.42
CA THR A 170 -3.68 -11.85 1.65
C THR A 170 -4.92 -12.07 2.52
N GLU A 171 -6.06 -12.38 1.91
CA GLU A 171 -7.27 -12.70 2.66
C GLU A 171 -7.06 -13.91 3.59
N GLU A 172 -6.43 -14.95 3.07
CA GLU A 172 -6.15 -16.18 3.80
C GLU A 172 -5.22 -15.94 5.00
N GLU A 173 -4.21 -15.08 4.81
CA GLU A 173 -3.32 -14.66 5.89
C GLU A 173 -4.07 -13.85 6.94
N LYS A 174 -4.94 -12.93 6.52
CA LYS A 174 -5.76 -12.12 7.43
C LYS A 174 -6.69 -12.99 8.27
N VAL A 175 -7.37 -13.96 7.67
CA VAL A 175 -8.24 -14.91 8.38
C VAL A 175 -7.43 -15.74 9.37
N ARG A 176 -6.26 -16.24 8.98
CA ARG A 176 -5.38 -17.01 9.85
C ARG A 176 -4.88 -16.19 11.04
N ILE A 177 -4.42 -14.95 10.78
CA ILE A 177 -3.96 -14.04 11.84
C ILE A 177 -5.14 -13.63 12.75
N ALA A 178 -6.31 -13.38 12.18
CA ALA A 178 -7.51 -13.09 12.95
C ALA A 178 -7.83 -14.23 13.92
N ARG A 179 -7.83 -15.47 13.43
CA ARG A 179 -8.11 -16.65 14.23
C ARG A 179 -7.09 -16.84 15.35
N SER A 180 -5.79 -16.78 15.03
CA SER A 180 -4.73 -17.09 15.99
C SER A 180 -4.39 -15.96 16.96
N HIS A 181 -4.68 -14.70 16.62
CA HIS A 181 -4.20 -13.58 17.40
C HIS A 181 -5.27 -12.51 17.71
N LEU A 182 -6.05 -12.06 16.70
CA LEU A 182 -6.96 -10.94 16.91
C LEU A 182 -8.20 -11.34 17.70
N VAL A 183 -8.81 -12.47 17.36
CA VAL A 183 -10.01 -12.97 18.05
C VAL A 183 -9.71 -13.29 19.52
N PRO A 184 -8.70 -14.10 19.88
CA PRO A 184 -8.38 -14.37 21.27
C PRO A 184 -8.08 -13.10 22.06
N LYS A 185 -7.31 -12.17 21.48
CA LYS A 185 -7.01 -10.89 22.10
C LYS A 185 -8.27 -10.09 22.38
N GLN A 186 -9.11 -9.87 21.34
CA GLN A 186 -10.30 -9.06 21.49
C GLN A 186 -11.35 -9.67 22.41
N VAL A 187 -11.47 -10.99 22.43
CA VAL A 187 -12.36 -11.70 23.35
C VAL A 187 -11.90 -11.47 24.80
N THR A 188 -10.61 -11.65 25.07
CA THR A 188 -10.01 -11.43 26.39
C THR A 188 -10.11 -9.97 26.82
N ASP A 189 -9.77 -9.02 25.92
CA ASP A 189 -9.81 -7.57 26.20
C ASP A 189 -11.23 -7.08 26.55
N HIS A 190 -12.27 -7.83 26.15
CA HIS A 190 -13.67 -7.55 26.45
C HIS A 190 -14.27 -8.43 27.58
N GLY A 191 -13.40 -9.11 28.34
CA GLY A 191 -13.81 -9.90 29.50
C GLY A 191 -14.57 -11.18 29.17
N MET A 192 -14.40 -11.71 27.97
CA MET A 192 -15.05 -12.95 27.52
C MET A 192 -14.04 -14.09 27.34
N VAL A 193 -14.56 -15.31 27.19
CA VAL A 193 -13.76 -16.53 26.94
C VAL A 193 -14.23 -17.13 25.60
N GLU A 194 -13.28 -17.37 24.70
CA GLU A 194 -13.57 -18.02 23.42
C GLU A 194 -13.96 -19.48 23.66
N GLY A 195 -14.96 -19.96 22.91
CA GLY A 195 -15.51 -21.31 23.08
C GLY A 195 -16.57 -21.44 24.17
N GLU A 196 -16.57 -20.58 25.19
CA GLU A 196 -17.56 -20.55 26.26
C GLU A 196 -18.63 -19.47 26.00
N HIS A 197 -18.22 -18.24 25.74
CA HIS A 197 -19.14 -17.11 25.56
C HIS A 197 -19.46 -16.86 24.09
N LEU A 198 -18.48 -16.99 23.21
CA LEU A 198 -18.67 -16.84 21.78
C LEU A 198 -17.66 -17.73 21.02
N GLN A 199 -18.03 -18.07 19.80
CA GLN A 199 -17.16 -18.79 18.86
C GLN A 199 -17.28 -18.18 17.47
N TRP A 200 -16.16 -17.93 16.82
CA TRP A 200 -16.12 -17.38 15.49
C TRP A 200 -16.06 -18.47 14.43
N THR A 201 -16.80 -18.28 13.32
CA THR A 201 -16.64 -19.11 12.11
C THR A 201 -15.63 -18.46 11.17
N ASP A 202 -14.96 -19.28 10.34
CA ASP A 202 -14.07 -18.75 9.31
C ASP A 202 -14.82 -17.96 8.23
N ALA A 203 -16.07 -18.34 7.94
CA ALA A 203 -16.96 -17.64 7.04
C ALA A 203 -17.22 -16.20 7.52
N ALA A 204 -17.51 -16.01 8.79
CA ALA A 204 -17.69 -14.68 9.38
C ALA A 204 -16.42 -13.82 9.29
N LEU A 205 -15.24 -14.41 9.56
CA LEU A 205 -13.97 -13.69 9.42
C LEU A 205 -13.69 -13.31 7.96
N ARG A 206 -13.98 -14.19 7.00
CA ARG A 206 -13.89 -13.88 5.57
C ARG A 206 -14.83 -12.76 5.17
N LEU A 207 -16.07 -12.79 5.65
CA LEU A 207 -17.03 -11.73 5.41
C LEU A 207 -16.54 -10.38 5.94
N LEU A 208 -15.95 -10.34 7.16
CA LEU A 208 -15.35 -9.11 7.68
C LEU A 208 -14.23 -8.58 6.79
N VAL A 209 -13.36 -9.47 6.31
CA VAL A 209 -12.25 -9.08 5.42
C VAL A 209 -12.77 -8.53 4.10
N ARG A 210 -13.74 -9.17 3.47
CA ARG A 210 -14.27 -8.82 2.15
C ARG A 210 -15.24 -7.64 2.18
N GLY A 211 -16.21 -7.68 3.11
CA GLY A 211 -17.35 -6.78 3.10
C GLY A 211 -17.22 -5.57 4.02
N TYR A 212 -16.41 -5.63 5.07
CA TYR A 212 -16.34 -4.55 6.05
C TYR A 212 -14.98 -3.86 6.14
N THR A 213 -13.93 -4.44 5.53
CA THR A 213 -12.58 -3.86 5.56
C THR A 213 -11.96 -3.80 4.17
N ARG A 214 -11.23 -2.70 3.91
CA ARG A 214 -10.50 -2.51 2.64
C ARG A 214 -9.14 -1.91 2.97
N GLU A 215 -8.23 -2.77 3.43
CA GLU A 215 -6.90 -2.38 3.89
C GLU A 215 -5.85 -3.45 3.57
N ALA A 216 -4.59 -3.05 3.47
CA ALA A 216 -3.48 -4.00 3.32
C ALA A 216 -3.13 -4.69 4.64
N GLY A 217 -3.26 -4.00 5.76
CA GLY A 217 -2.98 -4.49 7.11
C GLY A 217 -4.19 -5.14 7.79
N LEU A 218 -4.21 -5.04 9.13
CA LEU A 218 -5.18 -5.71 10.00
C LEU A 218 -5.90 -4.75 10.97
N ARG A 219 -5.62 -3.43 10.89
CA ARG A 219 -6.11 -2.46 11.89
C ARG A 219 -7.63 -2.31 11.88
N ASN A 220 -8.24 -2.23 10.71
CA ASN A 220 -9.69 -2.14 10.59
C ASN A 220 -10.37 -3.48 10.83
N LEU A 221 -9.74 -4.60 10.45
CA LEU A 221 -10.20 -5.94 10.77
C LEU A 221 -10.24 -6.15 12.29
N GLU A 222 -9.19 -5.76 13.01
CA GLU A 222 -9.17 -5.79 14.48
C GLU A 222 -10.30 -4.95 15.08
N ARG A 223 -10.53 -3.73 14.55
CA ARG A 223 -11.65 -2.87 14.99
C ARG A 223 -13.01 -3.48 14.70
N ALA A 224 -13.18 -4.15 13.56
CA ALA A 224 -14.43 -4.81 13.21
C ALA A 224 -14.69 -6.02 14.14
N ILE A 225 -13.68 -6.84 14.41
CA ILE A 225 -13.75 -7.94 15.39
C ILE A 225 -14.13 -7.39 16.77
N ALA A 226 -13.45 -6.34 17.23
CA ALA A 226 -13.75 -5.68 18.49
C ALA A 226 -15.20 -5.14 18.55
N ALA A 227 -15.72 -4.60 17.45
CA ALA A 227 -17.08 -4.08 17.38
C ALA A 227 -18.13 -5.20 17.52
N VAL A 228 -17.94 -6.33 16.83
CA VAL A 228 -18.81 -7.51 16.97
C VAL A 228 -18.72 -8.05 18.39
N THR A 229 -17.51 -8.23 18.92
CA THR A 229 -17.26 -8.75 20.27
C THR A 229 -17.96 -7.89 21.34
N ARG A 230 -17.86 -6.55 21.27
CA ARG A 230 -18.56 -5.64 22.18
C ARG A 230 -20.08 -5.77 22.11
N LYS A 231 -20.63 -5.93 20.92
CA LYS A 231 -22.08 -6.08 20.74
C LYS A 231 -22.59 -7.42 21.27
N VAL A 232 -21.81 -8.49 21.14
CA VAL A 232 -22.10 -9.77 21.77
C VAL A 232 -22.02 -9.64 23.29
N ALA A 233 -21.00 -9.00 23.84
CA ALA A 233 -20.89 -8.74 25.29
C ALA A 233 -22.08 -7.96 25.82
N LYS A 234 -22.55 -6.92 25.09
CA LYS A 234 -23.75 -6.17 25.45
C LYS A 234 -24.99 -7.07 25.54
N ARG A 235 -25.26 -7.90 24.53
CA ARG A 235 -26.39 -8.84 24.52
C ARG A 235 -26.36 -9.80 25.73
N ARG A 236 -25.14 -10.25 26.08
CA ARG A 236 -24.95 -11.13 27.22
C ARG A 236 -25.33 -10.45 28.55
N VAL A 237 -24.95 -9.20 28.74
CA VAL A 237 -25.34 -8.40 29.91
C VAL A 237 -26.86 -8.13 29.94
N GLU A 238 -27.49 -8.01 28.77
CA GLU A 238 -28.93 -7.84 28.61
C GLU A 238 -29.74 -9.15 28.79
N GLY A 239 -29.08 -10.27 29.14
CA GLY A 239 -29.74 -11.54 29.51
C GLY A 239 -29.66 -12.64 28.46
N GLN A 240 -29.00 -12.43 27.31
CA GLN A 240 -28.72 -13.49 26.33
C GLN A 240 -27.46 -14.26 26.73
N THR A 241 -27.60 -15.23 27.63
CA THR A 241 -26.46 -15.95 28.23
C THR A 241 -25.93 -17.14 27.40
N ASP A 242 -26.64 -17.54 26.33
CA ASP A 242 -26.22 -18.64 25.47
C ASP A 242 -24.91 -18.30 24.76
N ARG A 243 -24.14 -19.34 24.40
CA ARG A 243 -22.93 -19.18 23.60
C ARG A 243 -23.27 -18.64 22.22
N ALA A 244 -22.77 -17.47 21.88
CA ALA A 244 -22.98 -16.88 20.58
C ALA A 244 -22.08 -17.51 19.52
N GLU A 245 -22.62 -18.06 18.45
CA GLU A 245 -21.87 -18.45 17.26
C GLU A 245 -21.86 -17.25 16.31
N VAL A 246 -20.66 -16.69 16.09
CA VAL A 246 -20.47 -15.55 15.18
C VAL A 246 -20.40 -16.07 13.76
N THR A 247 -21.55 -16.10 13.12
CA THR A 247 -21.77 -16.47 11.73
C THR A 247 -21.83 -15.21 10.85
N GLU A 248 -21.86 -15.40 9.52
CA GLU A 248 -22.06 -14.30 8.56
C GLU A 248 -23.38 -13.55 8.81
N ALA A 249 -24.47 -14.27 9.13
CA ALA A 249 -25.74 -13.71 9.45
C ALA A 249 -25.67 -12.80 10.69
N LEU A 250 -25.02 -13.26 11.76
CA LEU A 250 -24.85 -12.47 12.98
C LEU A 250 -23.96 -11.24 12.74
N VAL A 251 -22.91 -11.35 11.93
CA VAL A 251 -22.09 -10.20 11.54
C VAL A 251 -22.92 -9.15 10.81
N GLY A 252 -23.76 -9.57 9.84
CA GLY A 252 -24.68 -8.69 9.12
C GLY A 252 -25.69 -8.01 10.05
N GLU A 253 -26.29 -8.76 10.98
CA GLU A 253 -27.19 -8.21 11.99
C GLU A 253 -26.49 -7.16 12.89
N LEU A 254 -25.28 -7.45 13.34
CA LEU A 254 -24.55 -6.59 14.26
C LEU A 254 -23.92 -5.37 13.60
N LEU A 255 -23.35 -5.49 12.41
CA LEU A 255 -22.61 -4.41 11.74
C LEU A 255 -23.41 -3.71 10.64
N GLY A 256 -24.55 -4.27 10.24
CA GLY A 256 -25.36 -3.77 9.12
C GLY A 256 -24.85 -4.27 7.76
N VAL A 257 -25.30 -3.60 6.70
CA VAL A 257 -24.97 -3.97 5.32
C VAL A 257 -23.45 -3.85 5.09
N PRO A 258 -22.82 -4.82 4.39
CA PRO A 258 -21.43 -4.71 3.99
C PRO A 258 -21.14 -3.41 3.25
N LYS A 259 -20.02 -2.78 3.58
CA LYS A 259 -19.61 -1.50 2.97
C LYS A 259 -19.07 -1.66 1.54
N TYR A 260 -18.63 -2.86 1.21
CA TYR A 260 -17.98 -3.17 -0.06
C TYR A 260 -18.69 -4.34 -0.71
N MET A 261 -19.30 -4.12 -1.88
CA MET A 261 -19.98 -5.14 -2.68
C MET A 261 -19.21 -5.42 -3.96
N HIS A 262 -19.17 -6.68 -4.40
CA HIS A 262 -18.46 -7.07 -5.62
C HIS A 262 -19.27 -6.83 -6.91
N GLU A 263 -20.56 -6.56 -6.81
CA GLU A 263 -21.49 -6.45 -7.95
C GLU A 263 -21.25 -5.24 -8.86
N GLU A 264 -20.46 -4.25 -8.40
CA GLU A 264 -20.20 -3.01 -9.18
C GLU A 264 -19.29 -3.19 -10.40
N LEU A 265 -18.54 -4.29 -10.52
CA LEU A 265 -17.54 -4.44 -11.59
C LEU A 265 -18.20 -4.65 -12.97
N GLU A 266 -19.13 -5.58 -13.07
CA GLU A 266 -19.80 -5.92 -14.34
C GLU A 266 -20.70 -4.77 -14.82
N GLU A 267 -21.44 -4.15 -13.91
CA GLU A 267 -22.34 -3.06 -14.25
C GLU A 267 -21.58 -1.85 -14.81
N ARG A 268 -20.44 -1.48 -14.23
CA ARG A 268 -19.65 -0.33 -14.67
C ARG A 268 -18.93 -0.55 -15.99
N THR A 269 -18.33 -1.72 -16.21
CA THR A 269 -17.51 -1.98 -17.40
C THR A 269 -18.32 -2.38 -18.64
N SER A 270 -19.61 -2.68 -18.50
CA SER A 270 -20.51 -2.91 -19.65
C SER A 270 -20.66 -1.68 -20.54
N ILE A 271 -20.30 -0.50 -20.03
CA ILE A 271 -20.37 0.77 -20.78
C ILE A 271 -19.02 1.01 -21.47
N PRO A 272 -19.00 1.19 -22.83
CA PRO A 272 -17.78 1.57 -23.52
C PRO A 272 -17.18 2.87 -22.96
N GLY A 273 -15.87 2.89 -22.79
CA GLY A 273 -15.16 4.01 -22.19
C GLY A 273 -14.77 3.82 -20.73
N VAL A 274 -15.12 2.69 -20.12
CA VAL A 274 -14.73 2.36 -18.74
C VAL A 274 -13.69 1.24 -18.74
N ALA A 275 -12.57 1.47 -18.03
CA ALA A 275 -11.52 0.48 -17.88
C ALA A 275 -11.05 0.40 -16.41
N ILE A 276 -10.56 -0.76 -15.99
CA ILE A 276 -10.09 -1.01 -14.63
C ILE A 276 -8.56 -1.03 -14.60
N GLY A 277 -7.98 -0.05 -13.95
CA GLY A 277 -6.57 0.00 -13.62
C GLY A 277 -6.27 -0.47 -12.20
N MET A 278 -5.00 -0.43 -11.85
CA MET A 278 -4.51 -0.72 -10.51
C MET A 278 -3.64 0.42 -10.00
N SER A 279 -3.87 0.84 -8.76
CA SER A 279 -3.07 1.83 -8.07
C SER A 279 -2.43 1.24 -6.82
N TRP A 280 -1.32 1.84 -6.41
CA TRP A 280 -0.71 1.61 -5.12
C TRP A 280 -0.89 2.85 -4.25
N THR A 281 -1.25 2.65 -2.98
CA THR A 281 -1.41 3.68 -1.99
C THR A 281 -0.66 3.29 -0.72
N PRO A 282 -0.35 4.22 0.19
CA PRO A 282 0.25 3.88 1.50
C PRO A 282 -0.56 2.87 2.32
N THR A 283 -1.84 2.69 2.01
CA THR A 283 -2.73 1.71 2.65
C THR A 283 -2.78 0.38 1.93
N GLY A 284 -2.13 0.25 0.77
CA GLY A 284 -2.05 -0.95 -0.07
C GLY A 284 -2.50 -0.71 -1.50
N GLY A 285 -2.60 -1.79 -2.28
CA GLY A 285 -3.08 -1.73 -3.66
C GLY A 285 -4.61 -1.66 -3.72
N GLU A 286 -5.12 -0.96 -4.72
CA GLU A 286 -6.54 -0.80 -5.01
C GLU A 286 -6.79 -0.85 -6.51
N ILE A 287 -8.02 -1.21 -6.90
CA ILE A 287 -8.48 -1.02 -8.30
C ILE A 287 -8.85 0.44 -8.52
N LEU A 288 -8.69 0.88 -9.75
CA LEU A 288 -8.94 2.23 -10.17
C LEU A 288 -9.82 2.21 -11.43
N PHE A 289 -11.03 2.74 -11.34
CA PHE A 289 -11.85 2.95 -12.52
C PHE A 289 -11.38 4.19 -13.27
N ILE A 290 -11.28 4.07 -14.59
CA ILE A 290 -11.06 5.19 -15.51
C ILE A 290 -12.25 5.25 -16.44
N GLU A 291 -12.97 6.34 -16.38
CA GLU A 291 -14.18 6.58 -17.15
C GLU A 291 -13.91 7.67 -18.19
N ALA A 292 -14.10 7.37 -19.45
CA ALA A 292 -13.97 8.31 -20.54
C ALA A 292 -15.35 8.55 -21.19
N THR A 293 -15.66 9.80 -21.46
CA THR A 293 -16.87 10.17 -22.22
C THR A 293 -16.53 11.17 -23.32
N ARG A 294 -17.38 11.17 -24.33
CA ARG A 294 -17.28 12.07 -25.49
C ARG A 294 -18.49 12.98 -25.56
N MET A 295 -18.26 14.24 -25.78
CA MET A 295 -19.29 15.25 -25.98
C MET A 295 -18.98 16.12 -27.20
N LYS A 296 -19.99 16.80 -27.76
CA LYS A 296 -19.77 17.75 -28.84
C LYS A 296 -18.89 18.92 -28.36
N GLY A 297 -17.83 19.25 -29.11
CA GLY A 297 -16.89 20.28 -28.69
C GLY A 297 -15.80 20.59 -29.70
N SER A 298 -14.68 21.15 -29.23
CA SER A 298 -13.60 21.73 -30.02
C SER A 298 -12.23 21.06 -29.77
N LYS A 299 -12.18 19.75 -29.52
CA LYS A 299 -10.95 18.93 -29.32
C LYS A 299 -10.31 19.10 -27.94
N THR A 300 -11.07 19.55 -26.95
CA THR A 300 -10.56 19.72 -25.58
C THR A 300 -10.52 18.38 -24.84
N LEU A 301 -9.44 18.17 -24.07
CA LEU A 301 -9.35 17.07 -23.09
C LEU A 301 -9.56 17.63 -21.68
N THR A 302 -10.62 17.22 -21.04
CA THR A 302 -10.90 17.54 -19.63
C THR A 302 -10.50 16.35 -18.76
N LEU A 303 -9.77 16.63 -17.68
CA LEU A 303 -9.30 15.62 -16.72
C LEU A 303 -9.82 15.96 -15.33
N THR A 304 -10.49 15.02 -14.67
CA THR A 304 -11.01 15.19 -13.30
C THR A 304 -10.73 13.96 -12.42
N GLY A 305 -10.76 14.13 -11.10
CA GLY A 305 -10.52 13.06 -10.12
C GLY A 305 -9.30 13.30 -9.23
N GLN A 306 -8.86 14.55 -9.02
CA GLN A 306 -7.67 14.93 -8.27
C GLN A 306 -6.39 14.26 -8.78
N LEU A 307 -6.16 14.39 -10.09
CA LEU A 307 -5.00 13.83 -10.75
C LEU A 307 -3.78 14.74 -10.54
N GLY A 308 -2.67 14.14 -10.10
CA GLY A 308 -1.36 14.78 -10.08
C GLY A 308 -0.81 15.03 -11.48
N ASP A 309 0.30 15.75 -11.56
CA ASP A 309 0.81 16.22 -12.87
C ASP A 309 1.35 15.07 -13.73
N VAL A 310 1.99 14.06 -13.13
CA VAL A 310 2.48 12.88 -13.86
C VAL A 310 1.31 12.09 -14.48
N MET A 311 0.20 11.95 -13.77
CA MET A 311 -0.98 11.26 -14.30
C MET A 311 -1.68 12.07 -15.39
N LYS A 312 -1.67 13.41 -15.32
CA LYS A 312 -2.17 14.28 -16.40
C LYS A 312 -1.32 14.15 -17.67
N GLU A 313 0.01 14.13 -17.53
CA GLU A 313 0.93 13.87 -18.65
C GLU A 313 0.69 12.48 -19.26
N SER A 314 0.51 11.46 -18.44
CA SER A 314 0.17 10.11 -18.89
C SER A 314 -1.14 10.09 -19.70
N ALA A 315 -2.15 10.85 -19.29
CA ALA A 315 -3.41 10.96 -20.02
C ALA A 315 -3.21 11.67 -21.38
N GLN A 316 -2.37 12.69 -21.47
CA GLN A 316 -2.04 13.35 -22.73
C GLN A 316 -1.23 12.44 -23.65
N ALA A 317 -0.27 11.66 -23.13
CA ALA A 317 0.48 10.68 -23.90
C ALA A 317 -0.43 9.59 -24.45
N ALA A 318 -1.37 9.08 -23.63
CA ALA A 318 -2.38 8.12 -24.04
C ALA A 318 -3.26 8.66 -25.18
N LEU A 319 -3.77 9.88 -25.05
CA LEU A 319 -4.55 10.54 -26.08
C LEU A 319 -3.75 10.72 -27.37
N SER A 320 -2.50 11.15 -27.27
CA SER A 320 -1.62 11.35 -28.43
C SER A 320 -1.37 10.04 -29.18
N TRP A 321 -1.17 8.94 -28.45
CA TRP A 321 -1.02 7.63 -29.05
C TRP A 321 -2.29 7.20 -29.78
N VAL A 322 -3.46 7.31 -29.15
CA VAL A 322 -4.75 6.97 -29.78
C VAL A 322 -4.98 7.80 -31.04
N ARG A 323 -4.70 9.10 -31.00
CA ARG A 323 -4.84 10.00 -32.17
C ARG A 323 -3.92 9.66 -33.33
N SER A 324 -2.70 9.20 -33.04
CA SER A 324 -1.75 8.78 -34.09
C SER A 324 -2.10 7.44 -34.74
N HIS A 325 -2.98 6.62 -34.10
CA HIS A 325 -3.35 5.29 -34.59
C HIS A 325 -4.84 5.18 -34.98
N VAL A 326 -5.52 6.31 -35.22
CA VAL A 326 -6.96 6.37 -35.53
C VAL A 326 -7.37 5.42 -36.69
N SER A 327 -6.60 5.40 -37.79
CA SER A 327 -6.86 4.55 -38.94
C SER A 327 -6.67 3.06 -38.61
N GLU A 328 -5.63 2.70 -37.84
CA GLU A 328 -5.35 1.31 -37.46
C GLU A 328 -6.40 0.77 -36.47
N LEU A 329 -6.97 1.66 -35.66
CA LEU A 329 -7.99 1.32 -34.66
C LEU A 329 -9.42 1.33 -35.26
N GLY A 330 -9.58 1.69 -36.53
CA GLY A 330 -10.90 1.79 -37.16
C GLY A 330 -11.77 2.91 -36.56
N ILE A 331 -11.17 3.93 -35.97
CA ILE A 331 -11.86 5.08 -35.39
C ILE A 331 -12.18 6.08 -36.50
N ARG A 332 -13.40 6.62 -36.52
CA ARG A 332 -13.82 7.63 -37.50
C ARG A 332 -13.05 8.95 -37.26
N SER A 333 -12.47 9.49 -38.31
CA SER A 333 -11.68 10.72 -38.26
C SER A 333 -12.51 11.94 -37.81
N ASP A 334 -13.79 12.02 -38.17
CA ASP A 334 -14.70 13.09 -37.78
C ASP A 334 -14.98 13.14 -36.27
N TYR A 335 -14.78 12.03 -35.55
CA TYR A 335 -14.95 11.98 -34.11
C TYR A 335 -13.98 12.95 -33.34
N TRP A 336 -12.79 13.15 -33.89
CA TRP A 336 -11.79 14.05 -33.25
C TRP A 336 -12.04 15.52 -33.54
N GLU A 337 -12.63 15.82 -34.70
CA GLU A 337 -12.76 17.20 -35.14
C GLU A 337 -13.89 17.95 -34.43
N THR A 338 -14.90 17.23 -34.00
CA THR A 338 -16.16 17.79 -33.48
C THR A 338 -16.45 17.41 -32.03
N SER A 339 -15.47 16.84 -31.33
CA SER A 339 -15.71 16.31 -29.98
C SER A 339 -14.69 16.77 -28.96
N ASP A 340 -15.16 17.03 -27.75
CA ASP A 340 -14.38 17.08 -26.54
C ASP A 340 -14.38 15.72 -25.85
N LEU A 341 -13.30 15.43 -25.16
CA LEU A 341 -13.15 14.24 -24.33
C LEU A 341 -13.06 14.62 -22.86
N HIS A 342 -13.73 13.87 -22.03
CA HIS A 342 -13.61 14.00 -20.59
C HIS A 342 -13.21 12.64 -20.00
N VAL A 343 -12.08 12.62 -19.32
CA VAL A 343 -11.62 11.46 -18.56
C VAL A 343 -11.77 11.77 -17.08
N HIS A 344 -12.52 10.92 -16.39
CA HIS A 344 -12.77 11.02 -14.97
C HIS A 344 -12.22 9.79 -14.26
N VAL A 345 -11.57 10.03 -13.13
CA VAL A 345 -11.11 8.94 -12.23
C VAL A 345 -11.84 9.10 -10.90
N PRO A 346 -12.91 8.31 -10.65
CA PRO A 346 -13.72 8.38 -9.44
C PRO A 346 -12.92 8.25 -8.14
N ALA A 347 -13.57 8.50 -7.00
CA ALA A 347 -12.96 8.57 -5.67
C ALA A 347 -12.03 9.80 -5.47
N GLY A 348 -12.57 10.99 -5.77
CA GLY A 348 -11.85 12.28 -5.69
C GLY A 348 -11.34 12.70 -4.31
N ALA A 349 -11.66 11.95 -3.24
CA ALA A 349 -11.13 12.22 -1.91
C ALA A 349 -9.65 11.79 -1.74
N ILE A 350 -9.12 10.98 -2.68
CA ILE A 350 -7.75 10.47 -2.63
C ILE A 350 -6.99 11.00 -3.85
N PRO A 351 -5.93 11.82 -3.67
CA PRO A 351 -5.07 12.24 -4.75
C PRO A 351 -4.45 11.04 -5.46
N LYS A 352 -4.41 11.09 -6.80
CA LYS A 352 -3.88 10.02 -7.65
C LYS A 352 -2.79 10.60 -8.53
N ASP A 353 -1.62 9.99 -8.50
CA ASP A 353 -0.51 10.39 -9.35
C ASP A 353 0.30 9.18 -9.80
N GLY A 354 1.09 9.36 -10.87
CA GLY A 354 1.98 8.37 -11.41
C GLY A 354 1.63 7.92 -12.85
N PRO A 355 2.61 7.40 -13.59
CA PRO A 355 2.47 7.03 -15.00
C PRO A 355 1.81 5.66 -15.20
N SER A 356 1.62 4.88 -14.16
CA SER A 356 1.22 3.47 -14.22
C SER A 356 -0.20 3.21 -14.71
N ALA A 357 -1.01 4.25 -14.87
CA ALA A 357 -2.36 4.18 -15.43
C ALA A 357 -2.38 4.33 -16.97
N GLY A 358 -1.25 4.51 -17.64
CA GLY A 358 -1.15 4.77 -19.07
C GLY A 358 -1.88 3.75 -19.94
N VAL A 359 -1.67 2.45 -19.70
CA VAL A 359 -2.38 1.40 -20.45
C VAL A 359 -3.89 1.44 -20.22
N THR A 360 -4.34 1.77 -19.01
CA THR A 360 -5.77 1.85 -18.68
C THR A 360 -6.42 3.06 -19.36
N LEU A 361 -5.72 4.20 -19.37
CA LEU A 361 -6.15 5.42 -20.06
C LEU A 361 -6.32 5.19 -21.57
N VAL A 362 -5.32 4.56 -22.20
CA VAL A 362 -5.42 4.19 -23.64
C VAL A 362 -6.61 3.26 -23.86
N THR A 363 -6.76 2.24 -23.03
CA THR A 363 -7.83 1.25 -23.19
C THR A 363 -9.21 1.89 -23.03
N ALA A 364 -9.40 2.77 -22.03
CA ALA A 364 -10.67 3.49 -21.86
C ALA A 364 -10.99 4.39 -23.07
N LEU A 365 -10.01 5.12 -23.59
CA LEU A 365 -10.17 5.99 -24.76
C LEU A 365 -10.49 5.18 -26.02
N VAL A 366 -9.79 4.06 -26.26
CA VAL A 366 -10.03 3.19 -27.42
C VAL A 366 -11.41 2.51 -27.30
N SER A 367 -11.75 2.00 -26.12
CA SER A 367 -13.08 1.43 -25.82
C SER A 367 -14.20 2.42 -26.17
N LEU A 368 -14.09 3.67 -25.69
CA LEU A 368 -15.03 4.74 -25.99
C LEU A 368 -15.16 5.00 -27.49
N MET A 369 -14.02 5.13 -28.18
CA MET A 369 -14.00 5.53 -29.59
C MET A 369 -14.40 4.42 -30.56
N THR A 370 -14.20 3.16 -30.14
CA THR A 370 -14.61 1.98 -30.95
C THR A 370 -15.93 1.40 -30.49
N LEU A 371 -16.55 1.94 -29.43
CA LEU A 371 -17.80 1.46 -28.82
C LEU A 371 -17.71 -0.02 -28.37
N ARG A 372 -16.53 -0.47 -27.93
CA ARG A 372 -16.26 -1.83 -27.46
C ARG A 372 -16.05 -1.84 -25.97
N PRO A 373 -16.88 -2.56 -25.21
CA PRO A 373 -16.69 -2.69 -23.77
C PRO A 373 -15.35 -3.34 -23.40
N VAL A 374 -14.87 -3.01 -22.22
CA VAL A 374 -13.71 -3.65 -21.60
C VAL A 374 -14.18 -4.80 -20.71
N ARG A 375 -13.48 -5.92 -20.72
CA ARG A 375 -13.79 -7.07 -19.87
C ARG A 375 -13.85 -6.69 -18.39
N SER A 376 -14.88 -7.14 -17.68
CA SER A 376 -15.14 -6.84 -16.26
C SER A 376 -14.25 -7.62 -15.31
N ASP A 377 -13.76 -8.79 -15.71
CA ASP A 377 -12.90 -9.67 -14.92
C ASP A 377 -11.41 -9.30 -14.98
N LEU A 378 -11.07 -8.20 -15.68
CA LEU A 378 -9.71 -7.84 -16.03
C LEU A 378 -9.32 -6.47 -15.47
N SER A 379 -8.09 -6.36 -14.95
CA SER A 379 -7.43 -5.10 -14.64
C SER A 379 -6.03 -5.01 -15.23
N MET A 380 -5.50 -3.80 -15.33
CA MET A 380 -4.21 -3.58 -15.99
C MET A 380 -3.38 -2.49 -15.30
N THR A 381 -2.08 -2.54 -15.48
CA THR A 381 -1.15 -1.47 -15.12
C THR A 381 0.03 -1.46 -16.07
N GLY A 382 0.55 -0.28 -16.34
CA GLY A 382 1.71 -0.07 -17.21
C GLY A 382 1.79 1.38 -17.66
N GLU A 383 3.00 1.88 -17.80
CA GLU A 383 3.27 3.18 -18.42
C GLU A 383 3.29 3.02 -19.93
N VAL A 384 2.78 4.00 -20.67
CA VAL A 384 2.71 3.98 -22.14
C VAL A 384 3.61 5.06 -22.71
N THR A 385 4.44 4.66 -23.69
CA THR A 385 5.21 5.62 -24.49
C THR A 385 4.44 6.05 -25.75
N LEU A 386 4.82 7.15 -26.37
CA LEU A 386 4.26 7.62 -27.63
C LEU A 386 4.44 6.62 -28.80
N SER A 387 5.40 5.71 -28.68
CA SER A 387 5.62 4.62 -29.65
C SER A 387 4.77 3.35 -29.35
N GLY A 388 3.90 3.39 -28.34
CA GLY A 388 3.04 2.26 -27.97
C GLY A 388 3.75 1.16 -27.17
N ARG A 389 4.95 1.41 -26.64
CA ARG A 389 5.60 0.47 -25.74
C ARG A 389 5.01 0.57 -24.34
N VAL A 390 4.94 -0.58 -23.66
CA VAL A 390 4.50 -0.69 -22.26
C VAL A 390 5.72 -0.83 -21.37
N LEU A 391 5.93 0.15 -20.51
CA LEU A 391 7.07 0.22 -19.59
C LEU A 391 6.73 -0.36 -18.20
N PRO A 392 7.75 -0.88 -17.47
CA PRO A 392 7.57 -1.46 -16.16
C PRO A 392 7.15 -0.39 -15.14
N VAL A 393 6.44 -0.84 -14.09
CA VAL A 393 5.89 0.01 -13.03
C VAL A 393 6.15 -0.59 -11.66
N GLY A 394 6.09 0.24 -10.62
CA GLY A 394 6.27 -0.19 -9.23
C GLY A 394 5.00 -0.75 -8.59
N GLY A 395 5.16 -1.35 -7.39
CA GLY A 395 4.06 -1.80 -6.53
C GLY A 395 3.28 -2.99 -7.09
N ILE A 396 3.91 -3.89 -7.84
CA ILE A 396 3.25 -5.03 -8.49
C ILE A 396 2.54 -5.91 -7.46
N LYS A 397 3.19 -6.24 -6.37
CA LYS A 397 2.62 -7.08 -5.32
C LYS A 397 1.35 -6.47 -4.74
N GLU A 398 1.41 -5.22 -4.33
CA GLU A 398 0.27 -4.51 -3.74
C GLU A 398 -0.88 -4.38 -4.73
N LYS A 399 -0.58 -4.05 -5.99
CA LYS A 399 -1.55 -3.95 -7.08
C LYS A 399 -2.27 -5.26 -7.32
N VAL A 400 -1.53 -6.37 -7.41
CA VAL A 400 -2.08 -7.72 -7.60
C VAL A 400 -2.97 -8.13 -6.42
N LEU A 401 -2.50 -7.88 -5.18
CA LEU A 401 -3.30 -8.15 -3.98
C LEU A 401 -4.56 -7.29 -3.92
N GLY A 402 -4.48 -6.03 -4.37
CA GLY A 402 -5.62 -5.12 -4.47
C GLY A 402 -6.66 -5.61 -5.48
N ALA A 403 -6.22 -5.99 -6.67
CA ALA A 403 -7.06 -6.53 -7.73
C ALA A 403 -7.76 -7.83 -7.30
N ARG A 404 -7.04 -8.76 -6.69
CA ARG A 404 -7.60 -10.00 -6.15
C ARG A 404 -8.68 -9.75 -5.09
N ARG A 405 -8.45 -8.79 -4.18
CA ARG A 405 -9.47 -8.40 -3.18
C ARG A 405 -10.73 -7.83 -3.82
N ALA A 406 -10.59 -7.15 -4.94
CA ALA A 406 -11.71 -6.61 -5.71
C ALA A 406 -12.43 -7.67 -6.58
N GLY A 407 -11.98 -8.94 -6.57
CA GLY A 407 -12.58 -10.02 -7.34
C GLY A 407 -12.09 -10.15 -8.79
N ILE A 408 -11.06 -9.38 -9.18
CA ILE A 408 -10.42 -9.48 -10.49
C ILE A 408 -9.71 -10.81 -10.64
N LYS A 409 -9.89 -11.48 -11.76
CA LYS A 409 -9.30 -12.80 -12.07
C LYS A 409 -8.14 -12.70 -13.06
N THR A 410 -8.16 -11.68 -13.92
CA THR A 410 -7.18 -11.51 -15.00
C THR A 410 -6.41 -10.20 -14.84
N ILE A 411 -5.10 -10.23 -14.94
CA ILE A 411 -4.25 -9.04 -14.83
C ILE A 411 -3.32 -8.93 -16.02
N ILE A 412 -3.28 -7.73 -16.62
CA ILE A 412 -2.30 -7.37 -17.66
C ILE A 412 -1.17 -6.58 -16.99
N LEU A 413 0.07 -7.05 -17.18
CA LEU A 413 1.29 -6.47 -16.64
C LEU A 413 2.33 -6.23 -17.72
N PRO A 414 3.21 -5.23 -17.58
CA PRO A 414 4.38 -5.11 -18.43
C PRO A 414 5.27 -6.36 -18.33
N LYS A 415 5.75 -6.86 -19.45
CA LYS A 415 6.65 -8.04 -19.49
C LYS A 415 7.88 -7.89 -18.60
N ARG A 416 8.43 -6.68 -18.53
CA ARG A 416 9.58 -6.38 -17.68
C ARG A 416 9.30 -6.47 -16.18
N ASN A 417 8.03 -6.55 -15.76
CA ASN A 417 7.64 -6.82 -14.37
C ASN A 417 7.48 -8.32 -14.06
N GLU A 418 7.82 -9.23 -14.97
CA GLU A 418 7.76 -10.68 -14.74
C GLU A 418 8.54 -11.10 -13.49
N LYS A 419 9.75 -10.54 -13.31
CA LYS A 419 10.55 -10.79 -12.11
C LYS A 419 9.80 -10.41 -10.82
N ASN A 420 9.20 -9.23 -10.78
CA ASN A 420 8.42 -8.79 -9.62
C ASN A 420 7.21 -9.68 -9.38
N LEU A 421 6.53 -10.13 -10.43
CA LEU A 421 5.42 -11.07 -10.33
C LEU A 421 5.85 -12.40 -9.70
N ILE A 422 6.99 -12.92 -10.09
CA ILE A 422 7.49 -14.23 -9.62
C ILE A 422 8.04 -14.13 -8.20
N GLU A 423 8.84 -13.12 -7.91
CA GLU A 423 9.58 -13.00 -6.65
C GLU A 423 8.75 -12.39 -5.52
N ASP A 424 7.88 -11.41 -5.82
CA ASP A 424 7.21 -10.63 -4.79
C ASP A 424 5.77 -11.10 -4.54
N VAL A 425 5.08 -11.66 -5.56
CA VAL A 425 3.71 -12.13 -5.42
C VAL A 425 3.69 -13.60 -4.98
N PRO A 426 3.06 -13.94 -3.83
CA PRO A 426 2.99 -15.31 -3.34
C PRO A 426 2.40 -16.29 -4.37
N SER A 427 2.94 -17.52 -4.46
CA SER A 427 2.47 -18.55 -5.40
C SER A 427 0.97 -18.82 -5.28
N GLN A 428 0.46 -18.92 -4.04
CA GLN A 428 -0.97 -19.10 -3.75
C GLN A 428 -1.88 -17.99 -4.32
N VAL A 429 -1.36 -16.78 -4.47
CA VAL A 429 -2.07 -15.67 -5.12
C VAL A 429 -2.05 -15.86 -6.63
N ARG A 430 -0.89 -16.25 -7.17
CA ARG A 430 -0.70 -16.45 -8.61
C ARG A 430 -1.50 -17.62 -9.16
N GLU A 431 -1.60 -18.73 -8.44
CA GLU A 431 -2.35 -19.95 -8.83
C GLU A 431 -3.86 -19.70 -9.03
N GLY A 432 -4.41 -18.69 -8.38
CA GLY A 432 -5.83 -18.33 -8.50
C GLY A 432 -6.15 -17.23 -9.49
N MET A 433 -5.17 -16.78 -10.31
CA MET A 433 -5.31 -15.64 -11.21
C MET A 433 -4.59 -15.92 -12.54
N THR A 434 -5.06 -15.25 -13.60
CA THR A 434 -4.42 -15.27 -14.92
C THR A 434 -3.61 -14.00 -15.12
N PHE A 435 -2.36 -14.15 -15.56
CA PHE A 435 -1.47 -13.02 -15.83
C PHE A 435 -1.06 -12.98 -17.29
N HIS A 436 -1.21 -11.83 -17.92
CA HIS A 436 -0.75 -11.57 -19.28
C HIS A 436 0.39 -10.56 -19.25
N LEU A 437 1.56 -10.97 -19.72
CA LEU A 437 2.75 -10.13 -19.82
C LEU A 437 2.83 -9.52 -21.21
N VAL A 438 2.85 -8.19 -21.29
CA VAL A 438 2.76 -7.44 -22.54
C VAL A 438 3.91 -6.46 -22.73
N ASP A 439 4.29 -6.22 -24.00
CA ASP A 439 5.30 -5.26 -24.41
C ASP A 439 4.71 -4.04 -25.14
N THR A 440 3.48 -4.17 -25.67
CA THR A 440 2.86 -3.13 -26.51
C THR A 440 1.39 -2.90 -26.16
N VAL A 441 0.92 -1.70 -26.46
CA VAL A 441 -0.50 -1.31 -26.33
C VAL A 441 -1.42 -2.20 -27.14
N ASP A 442 -0.99 -2.62 -28.32
CA ASP A 442 -1.78 -3.54 -29.16
C ASP A 442 -2.09 -4.85 -28.46
N GLN A 443 -1.12 -5.42 -27.74
CA GLN A 443 -1.33 -6.63 -26.95
C GLN A 443 -2.34 -6.38 -25.81
N VAL A 444 -2.25 -5.22 -25.17
CA VAL A 444 -3.20 -4.82 -24.12
C VAL A 444 -4.63 -4.77 -24.69
N LEU A 445 -4.84 -4.06 -25.79
CA LEU A 445 -6.17 -3.88 -26.39
C LEU A 445 -6.80 -5.20 -26.82
N ASN A 446 -6.01 -6.10 -27.41
CA ASN A 446 -6.49 -7.43 -27.83
C ASN A 446 -6.93 -8.31 -26.66
N LEU A 447 -6.38 -8.10 -25.47
CA LEU A 447 -6.72 -8.87 -24.26
C LEU A 447 -7.84 -8.21 -23.46
N ALA A 448 -7.91 -6.88 -23.50
CA ALA A 448 -8.77 -6.10 -22.62
C ALA A 448 -10.17 -5.87 -23.19
N LEU A 449 -10.31 -5.72 -24.50
CA LEU A 449 -11.60 -5.50 -25.13
C LEU A 449 -12.37 -6.82 -25.29
N GLU A 450 -13.69 -6.80 -25.08
CA GLU A 450 -14.54 -7.98 -25.26
C GLU A 450 -14.51 -8.48 -26.71
N GLU A 451 -14.51 -7.53 -27.67
CA GLU A 451 -14.34 -7.81 -29.07
C GLU A 451 -13.02 -7.25 -29.59
N PRO A 452 -12.15 -8.05 -30.20
CA PRO A 452 -10.91 -7.56 -30.76
C PRO A 452 -11.15 -6.53 -31.90
N ILE A 453 -10.24 -5.60 -32.05
CA ILE A 453 -10.29 -4.61 -33.13
C ILE A 453 -9.88 -5.30 -34.41
N PRO A 454 -10.75 -5.29 -35.49
CA PRO A 454 -10.38 -5.83 -36.78
C PRO A 454 -9.20 -5.03 -37.36
N ARG A 455 -8.07 -5.68 -37.57
CA ARG A 455 -6.89 -5.04 -38.16
C ARG A 455 -6.97 -5.17 -39.68
N ASP A 456 -7.05 -4.06 -40.39
CA ASP A 456 -6.77 -4.05 -41.81
C ASP A 456 -5.23 -4.00 -42.03
N ASN A 457 -4.65 -5.18 -42.25
CA ASN A 457 -3.20 -5.30 -42.51
C ASN A 457 -2.74 -4.45 -43.71
N ARG A 458 -3.63 -4.09 -44.66
CA ARG A 458 -3.31 -3.24 -45.81
C ARG A 458 -2.98 -1.81 -45.39
N VAL A 459 -3.63 -1.29 -44.36
CA VAL A 459 -3.35 0.06 -43.83
C VAL A 459 -1.95 0.09 -43.18
N ARG A 460 -1.57 -0.96 -42.47
CA ARG A 460 -0.27 -1.09 -41.85
C ARG A 460 0.88 -1.18 -42.86
N GLU A 461 0.71 -1.95 -43.91
CA GLU A 461 1.69 -2.08 -44.99
C GLU A 461 1.87 -0.77 -45.78
N SER A 462 0.78 -0.04 -46.06
CA SER A 462 0.85 1.25 -46.75
C SER A 462 1.54 2.33 -45.92
N LEU A 463 1.35 2.34 -44.59
CA LEU A 463 2.01 3.28 -43.67
C LEU A 463 3.49 2.96 -43.49
N LEU A 464 3.90 1.68 -43.50
CA LEU A 464 5.30 1.27 -43.48
C LEU A 464 6.03 1.63 -44.79
N GLN A 465 5.36 1.53 -45.92
CA GLN A 465 5.87 1.94 -47.24
C GLN A 465 6.01 3.48 -47.37
N ALA A 466 5.14 4.25 -46.71
CA ALA A 466 5.22 5.72 -46.72
C ALA A 466 6.29 6.31 -45.79
N ARG A 467 6.90 5.51 -44.92
CA ARG A 467 7.98 5.91 -44.00
C ARG A 467 9.39 5.56 -44.50
N ASN A 468 9.50 4.81 -45.60
CA ASN A 468 10.74 4.54 -46.34
C ASN A 468 10.81 5.43 -47.59
#